data_9ac9ef1796c63f8e1f79fdf2e6ca64b2
#
_entry.id   9ac9ef1796c63f8e1f79fdf2e6ca64b2
#
_cell.length_a   1.000
_cell.length_b   1.000
_cell.length_c   1.000
_cell.angle_alpha   90.00
_cell.angle_beta   90.00
_cell.angle_gamma   90.00
#
_symmetry.space_group_name_H-M   'P 1'
#
loop_
_entity.id
_entity.type
_entity.pdbx_description
1 polymer ?
#
loop_
_entity_poly.entity_id
_entity_poly.type
_entity_poly.pdbx_seq_one_letter_code
_entity_poly.pdbx_strand_id
1 'polypeptide(L)'
;VKSLAENTKKWYGSRKRPVRRLRKDDITIVDTDLTKKAVVATALGNAMEWFDFGIYSYLAVIIGKVFFSGVTGSLQLVYSFATFAVAFLVRPIGGMFFGMLGDKFGRKRILAITLVLMSLATLSMGLIPGYAKIGNLAPFLLLVARLVQGFSTGGEYSGAMTYIAESSPDKKRGFLSSGLEVGTLSGYILGSGVVTILSFWLGEDKMLDWGWRLPFFIAAPIGLIGLYLRNHLEETPVFEAMKEGKHKENEKGLFRKVFLFHWPQLLKGIVLVLFFNGFPKEVSHPQGM
;
A
#
# COMPACT_ATOMS: atom_id res chain seq x y z
N VAL A 1 9.41 -45.28 -13.45
CA VAL A 1 8.98 -44.91 -12.09
C VAL A 1 10.13 -44.97 -11.08
N LYS A 2 11.03 -45.97 -11.14
CA LYS A 2 12.23 -46.06 -10.25
C LYS A 2 13.25 -44.91 -10.42
N SER A 3 13.42 -44.39 -11.67
CA SER A 3 14.39 -43.32 -11.94
C SER A 3 14.01 -41.94 -11.37
N LEU A 4 12.71 -41.66 -11.24
CA LEU A 4 12.23 -40.43 -10.64
C LEU A 4 12.40 -40.40 -9.12
N ALA A 5 12.23 -41.55 -8.46
CA ALA A 5 12.45 -41.68 -7.02
C ALA A 5 13.92 -41.60 -6.62
N GLU A 6 14.84 -42.05 -7.47
CA GLU A 6 16.28 -41.94 -7.26
C GLU A 6 16.81 -40.50 -7.46
N ASN A 7 16.25 -39.78 -8.45
CA ASN A 7 16.58 -38.38 -8.69
C ASN A 7 16.04 -37.45 -7.59
N THR A 8 14.87 -37.74 -7.01
CA THR A 8 14.35 -36.95 -5.88
C THR A 8 15.19 -37.19 -4.61
N LYS A 9 15.68 -38.41 -4.35
CA LYS A 9 16.62 -38.65 -3.25
C LYS A 9 17.96 -37.95 -3.43
N LYS A 10 18.45 -37.78 -4.66
CA LYS A 10 19.69 -37.07 -4.96
C LYS A 10 19.54 -35.53 -4.78
N TRP A 11 18.31 -35.00 -4.94
CA TRP A 11 18.00 -33.58 -4.68
C TRP A 11 17.74 -33.26 -3.21
N TYR A 12 17.14 -34.19 -2.44
CA TYR A 12 16.91 -34.07 -1.01
C TYR A 12 17.97 -34.75 -0.17
N GLY A 13 18.96 -35.40 -0.81
CA GLY A 13 20.05 -36.10 -0.17
C GLY A 13 20.97 -35.15 0.58
N SER A 14 20.73 -35.08 1.87
CA SER A 14 21.74 -34.88 2.90
C SER A 14 22.63 -33.62 2.79
N ARG A 15 22.05 -32.44 2.58
CA ARG A 15 22.66 -31.26 3.20
C ARG A 15 22.18 -31.20 4.65
N LYS A 16 22.83 -31.97 5.53
CA LYS A 16 22.88 -31.63 6.96
C LYS A 16 23.47 -30.21 6.99
N ARG A 17 22.61 -29.18 7.04
CA ARG A 17 23.08 -27.83 7.32
C ARG A 17 23.89 -27.98 8.61
N PRO A 18 25.15 -27.56 8.65
CA PRO A 18 25.89 -27.59 9.89
C PRO A 18 25.05 -26.85 10.91
N VAL A 19 24.75 -27.47 12.05
CA VAL A 19 24.01 -26.82 13.14
C VAL A 19 24.91 -25.68 13.59
N ARG A 20 24.71 -24.50 13.06
CA ARG A 20 25.43 -23.29 13.44
C ARG A 20 25.09 -23.04 14.90
N ARG A 21 26.05 -23.18 15.80
CA ARG A 21 25.84 -22.76 17.19
C ARG A 21 25.49 -21.28 17.17
N LEU A 22 24.31 -20.92 17.69
CA LEU A 22 23.90 -19.54 17.87
C LEU A 22 24.98 -18.84 18.71
N ARG A 23 25.59 -17.81 18.14
CA ARG A 23 26.44 -16.87 18.86
C ARG A 23 25.56 -15.80 19.49
N LYS A 24 26.06 -15.16 20.56
CA LYS A 24 25.32 -14.03 21.17
C LYS A 24 25.00 -12.92 20.15
N ASP A 25 25.84 -12.72 19.15
CA ASP A 25 25.71 -11.76 18.07
C ASP A 25 24.63 -12.16 17.05
N ASP A 26 24.15 -13.41 17.05
CA ASP A 26 23.06 -13.90 16.22
C ASP A 26 21.67 -13.66 16.89
N ILE A 27 21.63 -13.15 18.13
CA ILE A 27 20.41 -12.92 18.89
C ILE A 27 20.08 -11.44 18.84
N THR A 28 19.16 -11.07 17.95
CA THR A 28 18.58 -9.72 17.94
C THR A 28 17.48 -9.66 19.00
N ILE A 29 17.71 -8.91 20.07
CA ILE A 29 16.67 -8.63 21.08
C ILE A 29 15.75 -7.59 20.46
N VAL A 30 14.56 -8.00 20.06
CA VAL A 30 13.55 -7.09 19.54
C VAL A 30 12.70 -6.60 20.72
N ASP A 31 12.71 -5.29 20.95
CA ASP A 31 11.84 -4.67 21.95
C ASP A 31 10.37 -4.80 21.52
N THR A 32 9.58 -5.45 22.38
CA THR A 32 8.16 -5.71 22.09
C THR A 32 7.33 -4.44 22.03
N ASP A 33 7.70 -3.39 22.75
CA ASP A 33 6.95 -2.12 22.77
C ASP A 33 7.27 -1.27 21.53
N LEU A 34 8.53 -1.30 21.07
CA LEU A 34 8.91 -0.72 19.77
C LEU A 34 8.18 -1.43 18.62
N THR A 35 8.10 -2.76 18.67
CA THR A 35 7.38 -3.55 17.66
C THR A 35 5.89 -3.20 17.62
N LYS A 36 5.22 -3.06 18.78
CA LYS A 36 3.82 -2.64 18.83
C LYS A 36 3.61 -1.25 18.23
N LYS A 37 4.46 -0.28 18.59
CA LYS A 37 4.43 1.07 18.01
C LYS A 37 4.61 1.04 16.50
N ALA A 38 5.53 0.22 16.00
CA ALA A 38 5.77 0.02 14.58
C ALA A 38 4.52 -0.51 13.86
N VAL A 39 3.87 -1.54 14.40
CA VAL A 39 2.64 -2.12 13.83
C VAL A 39 1.51 -1.11 13.82
N VAL A 40 1.28 -0.39 14.92
CA VAL A 40 0.20 0.62 15.00
C VAL A 40 0.45 1.77 14.00
N ALA A 41 1.67 2.31 13.95
CA ALA A 41 1.98 3.42 13.06
C ALA A 41 1.88 3.05 11.58
N THR A 42 2.31 1.83 11.22
CA THR A 42 2.19 1.33 9.84
C THR A 42 0.76 0.96 9.48
N ALA A 43 -0.01 0.36 10.40
CA ALA A 43 -1.42 0.07 10.22
C ALA A 43 -2.25 1.35 10.02
N LEU A 44 -1.96 2.43 10.77
CA LEU A 44 -2.63 3.73 10.59
C LEU A 44 -2.29 4.39 9.25
N GLY A 45 -1.04 4.29 8.78
CA GLY A 45 -0.70 4.75 7.45
C GLY A 45 -1.44 3.99 6.35
N ASN A 46 -1.50 2.67 6.48
CA ASN A 46 -2.28 1.83 5.57
C ASN A 46 -3.80 2.12 5.66
N ALA A 47 -4.31 2.37 6.87
CA ALA A 47 -5.71 2.78 7.06
C ALA A 47 -6.03 4.09 6.32
N MET A 48 -5.11 5.04 6.31
CA MET A 48 -5.27 6.27 5.55
C MET A 48 -5.35 6.02 4.04
N GLU A 49 -4.49 5.15 3.50
CA GLU A 49 -4.53 4.75 2.10
C GLU A 49 -5.91 4.19 1.73
N TRP A 50 -6.41 3.25 2.51
CA TRP A 50 -7.69 2.60 2.24
C TRP A 50 -8.90 3.49 2.57
N PHE A 51 -8.73 4.46 3.46
CA PHE A 51 -9.69 5.54 3.65
C PHE A 51 -9.90 6.34 2.37
N ASP A 52 -8.80 6.72 1.69
CA ASP A 52 -8.86 7.43 0.41
C ASP A 52 -9.53 6.60 -0.69
N PHE A 53 -9.28 5.28 -0.72
CA PHE A 53 -9.98 4.40 -1.66
C PHE A 53 -11.46 4.27 -1.34
N GLY A 54 -11.82 4.18 -0.07
CA GLY A 54 -13.19 4.20 0.40
C GLY A 54 -13.90 5.47 -0.05
N ILE A 55 -13.32 6.63 0.23
CA ILE A 55 -13.87 7.93 -0.20
C ILE A 55 -14.14 7.96 -1.70
N TYR A 56 -13.11 7.67 -2.50
CA TYR A 56 -13.25 7.80 -3.95
C TYR A 56 -14.24 6.80 -4.54
N SER A 57 -14.20 5.56 -4.08
CA SER A 57 -15.10 4.51 -4.53
C SER A 57 -16.57 4.90 -4.32
N TYR A 58 -16.90 5.41 -3.14
CA TYR A 58 -18.27 5.84 -2.81
C TYR A 58 -18.66 7.17 -3.45
N LEU A 59 -17.69 8.05 -3.71
CA LEU A 59 -17.93 9.32 -4.43
C LEU A 59 -17.83 9.18 -5.95
N ALA A 60 -17.56 8.00 -6.51
CA ALA A 60 -17.26 7.83 -7.94
C ALA A 60 -18.32 8.42 -8.86
N VAL A 61 -19.61 8.29 -8.52
CA VAL A 61 -20.73 8.89 -9.28
C VAL A 61 -20.68 10.40 -9.20
N ILE A 62 -20.49 10.97 -8.02
CA ILE A 62 -20.42 12.41 -7.79
C ILE A 62 -19.20 13.00 -8.50
N ILE A 63 -18.04 12.34 -8.38
CA ILE A 63 -16.80 12.73 -9.07
C ILE A 63 -17.02 12.71 -10.59
N GLY A 64 -17.72 11.70 -11.11
CA GLY A 64 -18.11 11.63 -12.51
C GLY A 64 -18.90 12.86 -12.95
N LYS A 65 -19.95 13.23 -12.20
CA LYS A 65 -20.80 14.39 -12.47
C LYS A 65 -20.02 15.72 -12.35
N VAL A 66 -19.12 15.85 -11.37
CA VAL A 66 -18.40 17.10 -11.08
C VAL A 66 -17.23 17.34 -12.03
N PHE A 67 -16.44 16.31 -12.33
CA PHE A 67 -15.21 16.46 -13.10
C PHE A 67 -15.35 16.12 -14.58
N PHE A 68 -16.37 15.35 -14.96
CA PHE A 68 -16.57 14.86 -16.32
C PHE A 68 -17.92 15.30 -16.90
N SER A 69 -18.44 16.47 -16.47
CA SER A 69 -19.72 16.97 -16.95
C SER A 69 -19.73 17.34 -18.45
N GLY A 70 -18.57 17.41 -19.10
CA GLY A 70 -18.44 17.59 -20.54
C GLY A 70 -18.81 16.36 -21.37
N VAL A 71 -19.03 15.19 -20.74
CA VAL A 71 -19.51 13.96 -21.39
C VAL A 71 -20.84 13.52 -20.78
N THR A 72 -21.59 12.68 -21.49
CA THR A 72 -22.97 12.34 -21.10
C THR A 72 -23.08 10.96 -20.45
N GLY A 73 -24.04 10.82 -19.54
CA GLY A 73 -24.55 9.56 -19.01
C GLY A 73 -23.47 8.65 -18.36
N SER A 74 -23.46 7.40 -18.79
CA SER A 74 -22.56 6.35 -18.23
C SER A 74 -21.08 6.63 -18.45
N LEU A 75 -20.70 7.46 -19.43
CA LEU A 75 -19.29 7.81 -19.69
C LEU A 75 -18.66 8.59 -18.54
N GLN A 76 -19.43 9.40 -17.81
CA GLN A 76 -18.94 10.11 -16.62
C GLN A 76 -18.43 9.13 -15.57
N LEU A 77 -19.18 8.05 -15.32
CA LEU A 77 -18.83 7.02 -14.38
C LEU A 77 -17.63 6.20 -14.86
N VAL A 78 -17.60 5.87 -16.16
CA VAL A 78 -16.46 5.16 -16.77
C VAL A 78 -15.17 5.96 -16.62
N TYR A 79 -15.17 7.27 -16.90
CA TYR A 79 -13.99 8.12 -16.74
C TYR A 79 -13.59 8.30 -15.27
N SER A 80 -14.54 8.38 -14.35
CA SER A 80 -14.27 8.40 -12.92
C SER A 80 -13.54 7.11 -12.49
N PHE A 81 -14.05 5.95 -12.84
CA PHE A 81 -13.39 4.67 -12.53
C PHE A 81 -12.08 4.47 -13.30
N ALA A 82 -11.96 4.93 -14.55
CA ALA A 82 -10.70 4.89 -15.29
C ALA A 82 -9.62 5.72 -14.58
N THR A 83 -9.96 6.91 -14.11
CA THR A 83 -9.06 7.76 -13.32
C THR A 83 -8.65 7.09 -12.01
N PHE A 84 -9.57 6.37 -11.37
CA PHE A 84 -9.28 5.55 -10.20
C PHE A 84 -8.31 4.39 -10.53
N ALA A 85 -8.57 3.66 -11.61
CA ALA A 85 -7.78 2.52 -12.04
C ALA A 85 -6.34 2.90 -12.43
N VAL A 86 -6.13 4.06 -13.03
CA VAL A 86 -4.79 4.56 -13.42
C VAL A 86 -3.86 4.67 -12.22
N ALA A 87 -4.37 5.03 -11.03
CA ALA A 87 -3.56 5.07 -9.81
C ALA A 87 -2.95 3.69 -9.47
N PHE A 88 -3.65 2.60 -9.74
CA PHE A 88 -3.14 1.24 -9.51
C PHE A 88 -2.04 0.86 -10.50
N LEU A 89 -2.12 1.33 -11.76
CA LEU A 89 -1.11 1.04 -12.79
C LEU A 89 0.26 1.67 -12.47
N VAL A 90 0.27 2.77 -11.74
CA VAL A 90 1.51 3.48 -11.37
C VAL A 90 2.14 2.93 -10.08
N ARG A 91 1.39 2.19 -9.25
CA ARG A 91 1.88 1.61 -7.99
C ARG A 91 3.16 0.78 -8.11
N PRO A 92 3.30 -0.15 -9.08
CA PRO A 92 4.52 -0.93 -9.20
C PRO A 92 5.77 -0.06 -9.42
N ILE A 93 5.62 1.02 -10.19
CA ILE A 93 6.72 1.98 -10.45
C ILE A 93 7.08 2.72 -9.16
N GLY A 94 6.07 3.19 -8.42
CA GLY A 94 6.25 3.81 -7.10
C GLY A 94 6.90 2.87 -6.11
N GLY A 95 6.45 1.62 -6.04
CA GLY A 95 7.02 0.59 -5.17
C GLY A 95 8.49 0.33 -5.43
N MET A 96 8.88 0.21 -6.70
CA MET A 96 10.27 0.06 -7.09
C MET A 96 11.11 1.29 -6.72
N PHE A 97 10.61 2.48 -7.02
CA PHE A 97 11.31 3.74 -6.74
C PHE A 97 11.50 3.97 -5.24
N PHE A 98 10.43 3.93 -4.46
CA PHE A 98 10.50 4.14 -3.02
C PHE A 98 11.16 2.99 -2.27
N GLY A 99 11.08 1.75 -2.79
CA GLY A 99 11.82 0.61 -2.25
C GLY A 99 13.32 0.85 -2.30
N MET A 100 13.87 1.25 -3.46
CA MET A 100 15.29 1.60 -3.60
C MET A 100 15.70 2.77 -2.70
N LEU A 101 14.84 3.79 -2.58
CA LEU A 101 15.12 4.89 -1.68
C LEU A 101 15.10 4.46 -0.20
N GLY A 102 14.21 3.53 0.16
CA GLY A 102 14.12 2.96 1.51
C GLY A 102 15.39 2.19 1.90
N ASP A 103 15.95 1.41 0.95
CA ASP A 103 17.22 0.71 1.15
C ASP A 103 18.40 1.68 1.32
N LYS A 104 18.34 2.85 0.69
CA LYS A 104 19.43 3.84 0.70
C LYS A 104 19.35 4.85 1.86
N PHE A 105 18.15 5.35 2.14
CA PHE A 105 17.94 6.45 3.07
C PHE A 105 17.25 6.08 4.38
N GLY A 106 16.85 4.82 4.52
CA GLY A 106 16.14 4.28 5.67
C GLY A 106 14.65 4.10 5.43
N ARG A 107 14.09 3.04 5.99
CA ARG A 107 12.67 2.67 5.81
C ARG A 107 11.74 3.71 6.43
N LYS A 108 12.01 4.13 7.67
CA LYS A 108 11.24 5.14 8.40
C LYS A 108 11.06 6.43 7.59
N ARG A 109 12.17 6.96 7.06
CA ARG A 109 12.16 8.24 6.35
C ARG A 109 11.31 8.18 5.08
N ILE A 110 11.45 7.11 4.33
CA ILE A 110 10.71 6.95 3.07
C ILE A 110 9.22 6.76 3.33
N LEU A 111 8.84 5.96 4.34
CA LEU A 111 7.46 5.83 4.77
C LEU A 111 6.83 7.16 5.19
N ALA A 112 7.58 8.05 5.83
CA ALA A 112 7.08 9.38 6.16
C ALA A 112 6.86 10.25 4.90
N ILE A 113 7.79 10.20 3.94
CA ILE A 113 7.70 10.95 2.68
C ILE A 113 6.51 10.46 1.84
N THR A 114 6.33 9.14 1.69
CA THR A 114 5.22 8.58 0.94
C THR A 114 3.87 8.98 1.53
N LEU A 115 3.76 8.95 2.86
CA LEU A 115 2.54 9.38 3.55
C LEU A 115 2.22 10.86 3.33
N VAL A 116 3.24 11.75 3.38
CA VAL A 116 3.05 13.18 3.11
C VAL A 116 2.59 13.41 1.67
N LEU A 117 3.24 12.77 0.69
CA LEU A 117 2.87 12.90 -0.72
C LEU A 117 1.44 12.43 -0.96
N MET A 118 1.05 11.29 -0.37
CA MET A 118 -0.29 10.75 -0.47
C MET A 118 -1.33 11.71 0.15
N SER A 119 -1.06 12.23 1.35
CA SER A 119 -1.95 13.18 2.05
C SER A 119 -2.14 14.46 1.26
N LEU A 120 -1.06 15.00 0.69
CA LEU A 120 -1.12 16.21 -0.15
C LEU A 120 -1.89 15.97 -1.45
N ALA A 121 -1.70 14.81 -2.08
CA ALA A 121 -2.45 14.44 -3.28
C ALA A 121 -3.94 14.32 -2.98
N THR A 122 -4.33 13.67 -1.88
CA THR A 122 -5.73 13.55 -1.44
C THR A 122 -6.33 14.91 -1.11
N LEU A 123 -5.64 15.73 -0.33
CA LEU A 123 -6.09 17.09 -0.02
C LEU A 123 -6.29 17.93 -1.30
N SER A 124 -5.35 17.83 -2.25
CA SER A 124 -5.43 18.56 -3.51
C SER A 124 -6.69 18.20 -4.32
N MET A 125 -7.12 16.93 -4.31
CA MET A 125 -8.36 16.52 -4.97
C MET A 125 -9.58 17.26 -4.44
N GLY A 126 -9.68 17.48 -3.12
CA GLY A 126 -10.74 18.27 -2.51
C GLY A 126 -10.71 19.77 -2.89
N LEU A 127 -9.52 20.28 -3.25
CA LEU A 127 -9.34 21.70 -3.61
C LEU A 127 -9.55 21.98 -5.10
N ILE A 128 -9.47 20.97 -5.98
CA ILE A 128 -9.65 21.16 -7.43
C ILE A 128 -11.05 21.69 -7.72
N PRO A 129 -11.20 22.79 -8.50
CA PRO A 129 -12.50 23.24 -8.96
C PRO A 129 -13.09 22.22 -9.95
N GLY A 130 -14.44 22.07 -9.94
CA GLY A 130 -15.13 21.20 -10.88
C GLY A 130 -15.06 21.69 -12.34
N TYR A 131 -15.47 20.82 -13.26
CA TYR A 131 -15.48 21.10 -14.71
C TYR A 131 -16.21 22.39 -15.09
N ALA A 132 -17.32 22.71 -14.43
CA ALA A 132 -18.07 23.93 -14.67
C ALA A 132 -17.26 25.22 -14.51
N LYS A 133 -16.19 25.21 -13.68
CA LYS A 133 -15.34 26.39 -13.41
C LYS A 133 -14.11 26.46 -14.30
N ILE A 134 -13.43 25.32 -14.54
CA ILE A 134 -12.12 25.28 -15.22
C ILE A 134 -12.09 24.34 -16.44
N GLY A 135 -13.23 23.82 -16.86
CA GLY A 135 -13.34 22.98 -18.06
C GLY A 135 -12.44 21.74 -17.99
N ASN A 136 -11.80 21.39 -19.11
CA ASN A 136 -10.95 20.20 -19.24
C ASN A 136 -9.73 20.17 -18.30
N LEU A 137 -9.38 21.29 -17.67
CA LEU A 137 -8.31 21.32 -16.68
C LEU A 137 -8.70 20.56 -15.40
N ALA A 138 -9.99 20.48 -15.06
CA ALA A 138 -10.49 19.79 -13.88
C ALA A 138 -10.15 18.28 -13.91
N PRO A 139 -10.57 17.49 -14.93
CA PRO A 139 -10.22 16.09 -15.01
C PRO A 139 -8.71 15.85 -15.18
N PHE A 140 -7.98 16.74 -15.85
CA PHE A 140 -6.53 16.65 -15.96
C PHE A 140 -5.85 16.77 -14.59
N LEU A 141 -6.20 17.77 -13.78
CA LEU A 141 -5.65 17.94 -12.43
C LEU A 141 -6.03 16.78 -11.52
N LEU A 142 -7.26 16.26 -11.63
CA LEU A 142 -7.69 15.06 -10.90
C LEU A 142 -6.83 13.85 -11.26
N LEU A 143 -6.56 13.65 -12.55
CA LEU A 143 -5.69 12.57 -13.04
C LEU A 143 -4.27 12.71 -12.49
N VAL A 144 -3.69 13.92 -12.53
CA VAL A 144 -2.36 14.19 -11.97
C VAL A 144 -2.31 13.87 -10.47
N ALA A 145 -3.31 14.34 -9.70
CA ALA A 145 -3.39 14.04 -8.27
C ALA A 145 -3.49 12.52 -8.02
N ARG A 146 -4.25 11.80 -8.83
CA ARG A 146 -4.35 10.34 -8.77
C ARG A 146 -3.06 9.60 -9.13
N LEU A 147 -2.32 10.09 -10.12
CA LEU A 147 -1.02 9.54 -10.47
C LEU A 147 0.00 9.72 -9.33
N VAL A 148 0.06 10.91 -8.73
CA VAL A 148 0.92 11.18 -7.57
C VAL A 148 0.54 10.30 -6.38
N GLN A 149 -0.76 10.18 -6.10
CA GLN A 149 -1.27 9.33 -5.03
C GLN A 149 -0.90 7.85 -5.27
N GLY A 150 -1.19 7.31 -6.45
CA GLY A 150 -0.88 5.92 -6.79
C GLY A 150 0.61 5.61 -6.76
N PHE A 151 1.45 6.53 -7.24
CA PHE A 151 2.91 6.42 -7.17
C PHE A 151 3.40 6.36 -5.71
N SER A 152 2.87 7.23 -4.85
CA SER A 152 3.22 7.28 -3.43
C SER A 152 2.77 6.02 -2.68
N THR A 153 1.54 5.58 -2.91
CA THR A 153 0.95 4.37 -2.32
C THR A 153 1.74 3.10 -2.65
N GLY A 154 2.31 3.00 -3.87
CA GLY A 154 3.14 1.84 -4.24
C GLY A 154 4.32 1.63 -3.31
N GLY A 155 4.95 2.72 -2.84
CA GLY A 155 6.04 2.67 -1.84
C GLY A 155 5.56 2.43 -0.41
N GLU A 156 4.35 2.87 -0.11
CA GLU A 156 3.77 2.81 1.23
C GLU A 156 3.55 1.38 1.71
N TYR A 157 2.70 0.61 1.01
CA TYR A 157 2.36 -0.75 1.40
C TYR A 157 3.57 -1.67 1.46
N SER A 158 4.41 -1.66 0.42
CA SER A 158 5.61 -2.50 0.36
C SER A 158 6.63 -2.11 1.45
N GLY A 159 6.81 -0.81 1.68
CA GLY A 159 7.67 -0.28 2.73
C GLY A 159 7.17 -0.62 4.13
N ALA A 160 5.87 -0.49 4.39
CA ALA A 160 5.24 -0.82 5.67
C ALA A 160 5.35 -2.32 5.98
N MET A 161 5.09 -3.18 5.00
CA MET A 161 5.24 -4.64 5.15
C MET A 161 6.68 -5.02 5.47
N THR A 162 7.65 -4.44 4.75
CA THR A 162 9.07 -4.67 5.01
C THR A 162 9.47 -4.15 6.39
N TYR A 163 9.04 -2.96 6.76
CA TYR A 163 9.32 -2.36 8.06
C TYR A 163 8.82 -3.24 9.22
N ILE A 164 7.58 -3.74 9.15
CA ILE A 164 7.04 -4.66 10.16
C ILE A 164 7.82 -5.96 10.17
N ALA A 165 8.14 -6.53 9.00
CA ALA A 165 8.86 -7.79 8.89
C ALA A 165 10.28 -7.71 9.51
N GLU A 166 10.98 -6.59 9.29
CA GLU A 166 12.32 -6.33 9.83
C GLU A 166 12.31 -6.01 11.34
N SER A 167 11.22 -5.39 11.82
CA SER A 167 11.06 -4.99 13.24
C SER A 167 10.38 -6.06 14.09
N SER A 168 10.02 -7.21 13.52
CA SER A 168 9.22 -8.24 14.22
C SER A 168 10.05 -9.49 14.56
N PRO A 169 9.83 -10.10 15.75
CA PRO A 169 10.39 -11.40 16.08
C PRO A 169 9.92 -12.48 15.10
N ASP A 170 10.82 -13.41 14.70
CA ASP A 170 10.53 -14.43 13.69
C ASP A 170 9.26 -15.23 13.96
N LYS A 171 9.02 -15.63 15.22
CA LYS A 171 7.86 -16.43 15.63
C LYS A 171 6.52 -15.68 15.52
N LYS A 172 6.53 -14.34 15.58
CA LYS A 172 5.32 -13.49 15.58
C LYS A 172 5.18 -12.66 14.31
N ARG A 173 6.12 -12.73 13.39
CA ARG A 173 6.19 -11.90 12.18
C ARG A 173 4.89 -11.92 11.38
N GLY A 174 4.36 -13.10 11.08
CA GLY A 174 3.11 -13.22 10.34
C GLY A 174 1.91 -12.62 11.05
N PHE A 175 1.79 -12.84 12.37
CA PHE A 175 0.72 -12.24 13.17
C PHE A 175 0.82 -10.71 13.24
N LEU A 176 2.01 -10.18 13.43
CA LEU A 176 2.23 -8.72 13.49
C LEU A 176 2.02 -8.06 12.14
N SER A 177 2.39 -8.73 11.04
CA SER A 177 2.12 -8.25 9.68
C SER A 177 0.64 -8.22 9.34
N SER A 178 -0.19 -9.08 9.95
CA SER A 178 -1.66 -9.02 9.74
C SER A 178 -2.31 -7.75 10.32
N GLY A 179 -1.62 -7.04 11.22
CA GLY A 179 -2.04 -5.72 11.68
C GLY A 179 -2.21 -4.71 10.55
N LEU A 180 -1.48 -4.88 9.45
CA LEU A 180 -1.64 -4.05 8.26
C LEU A 180 -3.03 -4.22 7.64
N GLU A 181 -3.54 -5.45 7.59
CA GLU A 181 -4.88 -5.75 7.05
C GLU A 181 -6.01 -5.21 7.93
N VAL A 182 -5.79 -5.14 9.25
CA VAL A 182 -6.71 -4.45 10.16
C VAL A 182 -6.79 -2.96 9.78
N GLY A 183 -5.65 -2.35 9.46
CA GLY A 183 -5.59 -0.98 8.92
C GLY A 183 -6.38 -0.85 7.62
N THR A 184 -6.17 -1.76 6.65
CA THR A 184 -6.89 -1.84 5.38
C THR A 184 -8.40 -1.78 5.58
N LEU A 185 -8.95 -2.73 6.35
CA LEU A 185 -10.38 -2.84 6.58
C LEU A 185 -10.95 -1.63 7.33
N SER A 186 -10.26 -1.20 8.39
CA SER A 186 -10.69 -0.04 9.17
C SER A 186 -10.72 1.24 8.33
N GLY A 187 -9.70 1.47 7.51
CA GLY A 187 -9.61 2.63 6.63
C GLY A 187 -10.77 2.64 5.62
N TYR A 188 -11.00 1.53 4.95
CA TYR A 188 -12.07 1.43 3.96
C TYR A 188 -13.47 1.65 4.58
N ILE A 189 -13.75 1.04 5.75
CA ILE A 189 -15.00 1.23 6.48
C ILE A 189 -15.17 2.68 6.91
N LEU A 190 -14.13 3.32 7.44
CA LEU A 190 -14.17 4.72 7.85
C LEU A 190 -14.41 5.64 6.65
N GLY A 191 -13.72 5.43 5.53
CA GLY A 191 -13.88 6.23 4.31
C GLY A 191 -15.28 6.14 3.75
N SER A 192 -15.79 4.92 3.56
CA SER A 192 -17.15 4.68 3.09
C SER A 192 -18.21 5.20 4.09
N GLY A 193 -17.97 5.02 5.38
CA GLY A 193 -18.85 5.50 6.45
C GLY A 193 -18.97 7.04 6.46
N VAL A 194 -17.84 7.75 6.34
CA VAL A 194 -17.83 9.23 6.25
C VAL A 194 -18.65 9.71 5.05
N VAL A 195 -18.43 9.13 3.87
CA VAL A 195 -19.19 9.52 2.67
C VAL A 195 -20.69 9.23 2.85
N THR A 196 -21.04 8.06 3.40
CA THR A 196 -22.43 7.67 3.63
C THR A 196 -23.14 8.62 4.61
N ILE A 197 -22.49 8.93 5.73
CA ILE A 197 -23.04 9.85 6.75
C ILE A 197 -23.23 11.25 6.16
N LEU A 198 -22.22 11.78 5.46
CA LEU A 198 -22.31 13.09 4.83
C LEU A 198 -23.40 13.14 3.76
N SER A 199 -23.53 12.09 2.94
CA SER A 199 -24.58 11.99 1.93
C SER A 199 -25.98 11.98 2.56
N PHE A 200 -26.14 11.30 3.69
CA PHE A 200 -27.41 11.27 4.42
C PHE A 200 -27.77 12.65 5.02
N TRP A 201 -26.80 13.37 5.59
CA TRP A 201 -27.03 14.65 6.24
C TRP A 201 -27.18 15.81 5.26
N LEU A 202 -26.39 15.83 4.19
CA LEU A 202 -26.36 16.94 3.24
C LEU A 202 -27.39 16.78 2.11
N GLY A 203 -27.74 15.55 1.78
CA GLY A 203 -28.54 15.24 0.59
C GLY A 203 -27.74 15.34 -0.71
N GLU A 204 -28.34 14.85 -1.81
CA GLU A 204 -27.66 14.73 -3.10
C GLU A 204 -27.21 16.08 -3.66
N ASP A 205 -28.05 17.11 -3.61
CA ASP A 205 -27.76 18.43 -4.19
C ASP A 205 -26.56 19.09 -3.55
N LYS A 206 -26.50 19.12 -2.20
CA LYS A 206 -25.36 19.72 -1.49
C LYS A 206 -24.10 18.87 -1.61
N MET A 207 -24.24 17.56 -1.70
CA MET A 207 -23.10 16.67 -1.96
C MET A 207 -22.49 16.93 -3.34
N LEU A 208 -23.29 17.17 -4.38
CA LEU A 208 -22.83 17.53 -5.72
C LEU A 208 -22.19 18.92 -5.78
N ASP A 209 -22.74 19.90 -5.06
CA ASP A 209 -22.25 21.29 -5.09
C ASP A 209 -20.90 21.42 -4.38
N TRP A 210 -20.81 21.04 -3.11
CA TRP A 210 -19.60 21.23 -2.30
C TRP A 210 -19.26 20.09 -1.34
N GLY A 211 -20.26 19.33 -0.89
CA GLY A 211 -20.13 18.32 0.18
C GLY A 211 -19.14 17.21 -0.14
N TRP A 212 -18.95 16.88 -1.41
CA TRP A 212 -18.00 15.88 -1.85
C TRP A 212 -16.54 16.19 -1.50
N ARG A 213 -16.22 17.45 -1.18
CA ARG A 213 -14.88 17.89 -0.79
C ARG A 213 -14.53 17.51 0.65
N LEU A 214 -15.53 17.44 1.52
CA LEU A 214 -15.34 17.22 2.96
C LEU A 214 -14.57 15.93 3.27
N PRO A 215 -14.88 14.77 2.68
CA PRO A 215 -14.12 13.54 2.93
C PRO A 215 -12.63 13.69 2.62
N PHE A 216 -12.26 14.42 1.55
CA PHE A 216 -10.86 14.67 1.19
C PHE A 216 -10.17 15.59 2.21
N PHE A 217 -10.89 16.56 2.79
CA PHE A 217 -10.37 17.42 3.85
C PHE A 217 -10.19 16.68 5.17
N ILE A 218 -11.06 15.71 5.47
CA ILE A 218 -10.93 14.83 6.66
C ILE A 218 -9.68 13.93 6.55
N ALA A 219 -9.27 13.57 5.35
CA ALA A 219 -8.04 12.81 5.13
C ALA A 219 -6.78 13.54 5.61
N ALA A 220 -6.73 14.89 5.54
CA ALA A 220 -5.56 15.67 5.92
C ALA A 220 -5.18 15.54 7.41
N PRO A 221 -6.09 15.72 8.40
CA PRO A 221 -5.80 15.47 9.80
C PRO A 221 -5.35 14.03 10.08
N ILE A 222 -5.97 13.05 9.43
CA ILE A 222 -5.58 11.63 9.58
C ILE A 222 -4.13 11.44 9.11
N GLY A 223 -3.76 12.06 7.98
CA GLY A 223 -2.40 12.04 7.47
C GLY A 223 -1.38 12.71 8.40
N LEU A 224 -1.74 13.81 9.03
CA LEU A 224 -0.89 14.49 10.02
C LEU A 224 -0.66 13.60 11.26
N ILE A 225 -1.69 12.91 11.74
CA ILE A 225 -1.56 11.95 12.84
C ILE A 225 -0.63 10.80 12.44
N GLY A 226 -0.82 10.24 11.24
CA GLY A 226 0.04 9.20 10.71
C GLY A 226 1.50 9.64 10.59
N LEU A 227 1.75 10.86 10.08
CA LEU A 227 3.08 11.45 9.99
C LEU A 227 3.71 11.65 11.37
N TYR A 228 2.96 12.18 12.33
CA TYR A 228 3.41 12.34 13.70
C TYR A 228 3.88 11.01 14.30
N LEU A 229 3.07 9.97 14.18
CA LEU A 229 3.42 8.64 14.70
C LEU A 229 4.65 8.05 14.01
N ARG A 230 4.79 8.22 12.70
CA ARG A 230 5.97 7.75 11.95
C ARG A 230 7.25 8.48 12.31
N ASN A 231 7.17 9.75 12.60
CA ASN A 231 8.35 10.51 13.04
C ASN A 231 8.88 10.03 14.40
N HIS A 232 8.02 9.39 15.22
CA HIS A 232 8.39 8.79 16.50
C HIS A 232 8.81 7.31 16.41
N LEU A 233 8.79 6.71 15.22
CA LEU A 233 9.36 5.38 15.01
C LEU A 233 10.90 5.43 15.05
N GLU A 234 11.50 4.33 15.38
CA GLU A 234 12.95 4.10 15.20
C GLU A 234 13.20 3.49 13.82
N GLU A 235 14.43 3.54 13.34
CA GLU A 235 14.81 2.88 12.10
C GLU A 235 14.86 1.34 12.32
N THR A 236 14.80 0.56 11.25
CA THR A 236 14.82 -0.89 11.39
C THR A 236 16.20 -1.39 11.83
N PRO A 237 16.26 -2.41 12.73
CA PRO A 237 17.54 -3.00 13.14
C PRO A 237 18.36 -3.53 11.97
N VAL A 238 17.70 -4.01 10.92
CA VAL A 238 18.33 -4.51 9.70
C VAL A 238 19.03 -3.39 8.94
N PHE A 239 18.39 -2.22 8.83
CA PHE A 239 18.99 -1.05 8.17
C PHE A 239 20.18 -0.50 8.96
N GLU A 240 20.07 -0.44 10.29
CA GLU A 240 21.17 0.00 11.15
C GLU A 240 22.39 -0.93 11.03
N ALA A 241 22.17 -2.24 11.08
CA ALA A 241 23.24 -3.23 10.89
C ALA A 241 23.91 -3.14 9.51
N MET A 242 23.14 -2.85 8.44
CA MET A 242 23.71 -2.63 7.10
C MET A 242 24.54 -1.35 7.03
N LYS A 243 24.14 -0.29 7.74
CA LYS A 243 24.87 0.97 7.81
C LYS A 243 26.20 0.84 8.53
N GLU A 244 26.26 0.06 9.62
CA GLU A 244 27.49 -0.23 10.37
C GLU A 244 28.42 -1.16 9.60
N GLY A 245 27.89 -2.12 8.88
CA GLY A 245 28.62 -3.18 8.19
C GLY A 245 29.23 -2.80 6.85
N LYS A 246 29.46 -1.53 6.50
CA LYS A 246 30.22 -1.04 5.30
C LYS A 246 30.07 -1.89 4.00
N HIS A 247 28.99 -2.61 3.80
CA HIS A 247 28.71 -3.25 2.52
C HIS A 247 28.18 -2.23 1.51
N LYS A 248 29.13 -1.46 0.95
CA LYS A 248 28.91 -0.78 -0.33
C LYS A 248 28.89 -1.85 -1.43
N GLU A 249 27.84 -2.65 -1.48
CA GLU A 249 27.56 -3.35 -2.74
C GLU A 249 27.30 -2.29 -3.82
N ASN A 250 28.02 -2.46 -4.93
CA ASN A 250 28.01 -1.54 -6.05
C ASN A 250 26.56 -1.47 -6.62
N GLU A 251 25.81 -0.44 -6.28
CA GLU A 251 24.38 -0.25 -6.65
C GLU A 251 24.15 -0.20 -8.18
N LYS A 252 25.24 0.01 -8.93
CA LYS A 252 25.19 -0.01 -10.40
C LYS A 252 24.91 -1.42 -10.92
N GLY A 253 23.65 -1.67 -11.24
CA GLY A 253 23.19 -2.93 -11.84
C GLY A 253 22.28 -3.79 -10.95
N LEU A 254 21.90 -3.35 -9.75
CA LEU A 254 20.99 -4.11 -8.88
C LEU A 254 19.64 -4.35 -9.57
N PHE A 255 19.10 -3.35 -10.24
CA PHE A 255 17.85 -3.45 -11.03
C PHE A 255 17.97 -4.51 -12.14
N ARG A 256 19.10 -4.51 -12.88
CA ARG A 256 19.38 -5.50 -13.91
C ARG A 256 19.56 -6.90 -13.33
N LYS A 257 20.21 -7.03 -12.18
CA LYS A 257 20.36 -8.33 -11.46
C LYS A 257 19.01 -8.87 -11.03
N VAL A 258 18.15 -8.06 -10.41
CA VAL A 258 16.81 -8.48 -9.98
C VAL A 258 15.98 -8.96 -11.18
N PHE A 259 15.92 -8.21 -12.27
CA PHE A 259 15.15 -8.58 -13.45
C PHE A 259 15.73 -9.78 -14.21
N LEU A 260 17.07 -9.91 -14.32
CA LEU A 260 17.68 -11.01 -15.06
C LEU A 260 17.81 -12.30 -14.27
N PHE A 261 18.10 -12.22 -12.96
CA PHE A 261 18.36 -13.41 -12.15
C PHE A 261 17.21 -13.82 -11.23
N HIS A 262 16.33 -12.89 -10.86
CA HIS A 262 15.23 -13.17 -9.93
C HIS A 262 13.84 -13.10 -10.57
N TRP A 263 13.76 -12.94 -11.91
CA TRP A 263 12.47 -12.92 -12.61
C TRP A 263 11.61 -14.18 -12.36
N PRO A 264 12.18 -15.41 -12.21
CA PRO A 264 11.33 -16.57 -11.92
C PRO A 264 10.66 -16.49 -10.53
N GLN A 265 11.33 -15.86 -9.56
CA GLN A 265 10.77 -15.63 -8.23
C GLN A 265 9.67 -14.55 -8.27
N LEU A 266 9.88 -13.49 -9.05
CA LEU A 266 8.87 -12.47 -9.32
C LEU A 266 7.64 -13.08 -10.00
N LEU A 267 7.83 -13.90 -11.03
CA LEU A 267 6.73 -14.58 -11.70
C LEU A 267 5.96 -15.51 -10.76
N LYS A 268 6.67 -16.30 -9.94
CA LYS A 268 6.03 -17.14 -8.92
C LYS A 268 5.20 -16.33 -7.94
N GLY A 269 5.70 -15.17 -7.49
CA GLY A 269 4.96 -14.26 -6.63
C GLY A 269 3.70 -13.73 -7.31
N ILE A 270 3.81 -13.27 -8.57
CA ILE A 270 2.66 -12.80 -9.35
C ILE A 270 1.61 -13.90 -9.54
N VAL A 271 2.03 -15.10 -9.94
CA VAL A 271 1.13 -16.25 -10.11
C VAL A 271 0.44 -16.62 -8.81
N LEU A 272 1.18 -16.62 -7.69
CA LEU A 272 0.61 -16.91 -6.36
C LEU A 272 -0.48 -15.88 -6.00
N VAL A 273 -0.20 -14.58 -6.18
CA VAL A 273 -1.15 -13.51 -5.88
C VAL A 273 -2.38 -13.61 -6.78
N LEU A 274 -2.21 -13.86 -8.09
CA LEU A 274 -3.31 -14.06 -9.02
C LEU A 274 -4.14 -15.29 -8.65
N PHE A 275 -3.49 -16.38 -8.25
CA PHE A 275 -4.18 -17.58 -7.80
C PHE A 275 -5.05 -17.33 -6.56
N PHE A 276 -4.51 -16.66 -5.55
CA PHE A 276 -5.25 -16.38 -4.32
C PHE A 276 -6.36 -15.33 -4.47
N ASN A 277 -6.22 -14.38 -5.39
CA ASN A 277 -7.22 -13.33 -5.62
C ASN A 277 -8.11 -13.57 -6.82
N GLY A 278 -7.72 -14.42 -7.78
CA GLY A 278 -8.45 -14.65 -9.02
C GLY A 278 -9.47 -15.79 -8.96
N PHE A 279 -9.38 -16.67 -7.96
CA PHE A 279 -10.42 -17.67 -7.76
C PHE A 279 -11.49 -17.12 -6.83
N PRO A 280 -12.75 -16.98 -7.29
CA PRO A 280 -13.85 -16.71 -6.40
C PRO A 280 -13.85 -17.85 -5.37
N LYS A 281 -13.77 -17.52 -4.09
CA LYS A 281 -14.08 -18.46 -3.02
C LYS A 281 -15.58 -18.76 -3.17
N GLU A 282 -15.91 -19.77 -3.97
CA GLU A 282 -17.22 -20.37 -3.87
C GLU A 282 -17.35 -20.84 -2.42
N VAL A 283 -18.06 -20.03 -1.63
CA VAL A 283 -18.62 -20.50 -0.38
C VAL A 283 -19.61 -21.56 -0.82
N SER A 284 -19.17 -22.82 -0.76
CA SER A 284 -20.07 -23.95 -0.86
C SER A 284 -21.08 -23.80 0.28
N HIS A 285 -22.21 -23.17 -0.02
CA HIS A 285 -23.39 -23.38 0.79
C HIS A 285 -23.70 -24.87 0.69
N PRO A 286 -23.69 -25.62 1.77
CA PRO A 286 -24.31 -26.93 1.76
C PRO A 286 -25.81 -26.72 1.49
N GLN A 287 -26.18 -26.86 0.22
CA GLN A 287 -27.59 -27.12 -0.10
C GLN A 287 -27.88 -28.49 0.48
N GLY A 288 -28.78 -28.55 1.38
CA GLY A 288 -29.26 -29.87 1.71
C GLY A 288 -29.96 -29.98 3.05
N MET A 289 -31.24 -30.10 2.92
CA MET A 289 -32.25 -30.74 3.75
C MET A 289 -32.98 -29.89 4.75
#